data_5e2ec74fb2d0988f96a201e12948e7df
#
_entry.id   5e2ec74fb2d0988f96a201e12948e7df
#
_cell.length_a   1.000
_cell.length_b   1.000
_cell.length_c   1.000
_cell.angle_alpha   90.00
_cell.angle_beta   90.00
_cell.angle_gamma   90.00
#
_symmetry.space_group_name_H-M   'P 1'
#
loop_
_entity.id
_entity.type
_entity.pdbx_description
1 polymer ?
#
loop_
_entity_poly.entity_id
_entity_poly.type
_entity_poly.pdbx_seq_one_letter_code
_entity_poly.pdbx_strand_id
1 'polypeptide(L)'
;INDWDDNLIEIEPKIYSLNTNLCEKINNYLKESALVKNFEEKNPWIKELSIKYDRGYNGLSNYSDVLSKNFEKDCILKRTTEGPHKRSFNILLNNTDASETLSRGQQKIISIIFHLIQREIIIEHTNLTPILLMDDISSELDKENANLMLKYLINNSVQTIMTSISFSHFADHNDVALFHVEHNGECSNVK
;
A
#
# COMPACT_ATOMS: atom_id res chain seq x y z
N ILE A 1 -11.67 24.01 24.22
CA ILE A 1 -10.98 22.69 24.16
C ILE A 1 -12.06 21.61 24.15
N ASN A 2 -13.04 21.66 25.05
CA ASN A 2 -14.06 20.61 25.19
C ASN A 2 -14.85 20.31 23.91
N ASP A 3 -15.25 21.33 23.14
CA ASP A 3 -16.07 21.14 21.93
C ASP A 3 -15.33 20.35 20.82
N TRP A 4 -14.01 20.48 20.75
CA TRP A 4 -13.18 19.72 19.81
C TRP A 4 -12.95 18.29 20.27
N ASP A 5 -12.82 18.08 21.59
CA ASP A 5 -12.62 16.77 22.17
C ASP A 5 -13.87 15.91 22.00
N ASP A 6 -15.07 16.46 22.18
CA ASP A 6 -16.34 15.76 21.95
C ASP A 6 -16.47 15.28 20.49
N ASN A 7 -16.13 16.13 19.51
CA ASN A 7 -16.12 15.74 18.11
C ASN A 7 -15.10 14.62 17.82
N LEU A 8 -13.89 14.70 18.40
CA LEU A 8 -12.87 13.68 18.24
C LEU A 8 -13.29 12.33 18.84
N ILE A 9 -13.92 12.36 20.03
CA ILE A 9 -14.43 11.16 20.73
C ILE A 9 -15.53 10.48 19.90
N GLU A 10 -16.40 11.27 19.22
CA GLU A 10 -17.45 10.70 18.37
C GLU A 10 -16.91 10.09 17.08
N ILE A 11 -15.91 10.73 16.45
CA ILE A 11 -15.40 10.34 15.12
C ILE A 11 -14.38 9.19 15.23
N GLU A 12 -13.58 9.13 16.29
CA GLU A 12 -12.50 8.15 16.42
C GLU A 12 -12.96 6.70 16.29
N PRO A 13 -14.04 6.22 16.94
CA PRO A 13 -14.49 4.85 16.78
C PRO A 13 -14.89 4.49 15.35
N LYS A 14 -15.43 5.45 14.60
CA LYS A 14 -15.80 5.28 13.19
C LYS A 14 -14.55 5.09 12.32
N ILE A 15 -13.53 5.93 12.54
CA ILE A 15 -12.23 5.82 11.85
C ILE A 15 -11.54 4.50 12.20
N TYR A 16 -11.56 4.11 13.48
CA TYR A 16 -10.98 2.85 13.93
C TYR A 16 -11.64 1.65 13.23
N SER A 17 -12.95 1.59 13.23
CA SER A 17 -13.69 0.50 12.58
C SER A 17 -13.39 0.43 11.08
N LEU A 18 -13.39 1.57 10.37
CA LEU A 18 -13.09 1.61 8.93
C LEU A 18 -11.68 1.10 8.63
N ASN A 19 -10.67 1.54 9.40
CA ASN A 19 -9.28 1.14 9.17
C ASN A 19 -9.03 -0.32 9.56
N THR A 20 -9.68 -0.81 10.61
CA THR A 20 -9.60 -2.23 11.00
C THR A 20 -10.22 -3.12 9.92
N ASN A 21 -11.40 -2.79 9.43
CA ASN A 21 -12.05 -3.51 8.33
C ASN A 21 -11.20 -3.49 7.06
N LEU A 22 -10.54 -2.36 6.74
CA LEU A 22 -9.62 -2.27 5.62
C LEU A 22 -8.42 -3.22 5.79
N CYS A 23 -7.82 -3.27 6.99
CA CYS A 23 -6.75 -4.21 7.28
C CYS A 23 -7.18 -5.66 7.15
N GLU A 24 -8.36 -6.02 7.66
CA GLU A 24 -8.92 -7.36 7.51
C GLU A 24 -9.10 -7.72 6.04
N LYS A 25 -9.64 -6.80 5.26
CA LYS A 25 -9.82 -6.99 3.82
C LYS A 25 -8.49 -7.20 3.10
N ILE A 26 -7.50 -6.35 3.37
CA ILE A 26 -6.15 -6.51 2.80
C ILE A 26 -5.53 -7.84 3.21
N ASN A 27 -5.65 -8.26 4.48
CA ASN A 27 -5.14 -9.54 4.95
C ASN A 27 -5.82 -10.74 4.26
N ASN A 28 -7.10 -10.64 3.94
CA ASN A 28 -7.80 -11.66 3.16
C ASN A 28 -7.25 -11.73 1.72
N TYR A 29 -7.00 -10.58 1.07
CA TYR A 29 -6.34 -10.54 -0.23
C TYR A 29 -4.94 -11.15 -0.20
N LEU A 30 -4.15 -10.84 0.83
CA LEU A 30 -2.81 -11.41 1.01
C LEU A 30 -2.83 -12.93 1.12
N LYS A 31 -3.88 -13.52 1.68
CA LYS A 31 -4.00 -14.98 1.89
C LYS A 31 -4.64 -15.72 0.72
N GLU A 32 -5.63 -15.14 0.09
CA GLU A 32 -6.55 -15.89 -0.76
C GLU A 32 -6.51 -15.49 -2.23
N SER A 33 -6.06 -14.26 -2.56
CA SER A 33 -6.17 -13.76 -3.91
C SER A 33 -5.24 -14.47 -4.90
N ALA A 34 -5.74 -14.70 -6.11
CA ALA A 34 -4.95 -15.20 -7.23
C ALA A 34 -3.78 -14.26 -7.58
N LEU A 35 -3.97 -12.95 -7.38
CA LEU A 35 -2.95 -11.92 -7.52
C LEU A 35 -1.70 -12.27 -6.69
N VAL A 36 -1.89 -12.47 -5.38
CA VAL A 36 -0.80 -12.71 -4.44
C VAL A 36 -0.16 -14.07 -4.72
N LYS A 37 -0.94 -15.09 -5.02
CA LYS A 37 -0.45 -16.44 -5.35
C LYS A 37 0.50 -16.46 -6.54
N ASN A 38 0.30 -15.59 -7.53
CA ASN A 38 1.24 -15.46 -8.66
C ASN A 38 2.64 -15.01 -8.22
N PHE A 39 2.74 -14.19 -7.17
CA PHE A 39 4.02 -13.75 -6.63
C PHE A 39 4.60 -14.71 -5.60
N GLU A 40 3.76 -15.46 -4.89
CA GLU A 40 4.17 -16.40 -3.84
C GLU A 40 5.07 -17.53 -4.36
N GLU A 41 4.83 -18.01 -5.59
CA GLU A 41 5.61 -19.11 -6.17
C GLU A 41 7.12 -18.80 -6.15
N LYS A 42 7.47 -17.56 -6.49
CA LYS A 42 8.85 -17.08 -6.47
C LYS A 42 9.23 -16.49 -5.12
N ASN A 43 8.29 -15.93 -4.40
CA ASN A 43 8.50 -15.18 -3.17
C ASN A 43 7.73 -15.81 -2.00
N PRO A 44 8.10 -17.01 -1.53
CA PRO A 44 7.31 -17.77 -0.55
C PRO A 44 7.15 -17.06 0.80
N TRP A 45 8.00 -16.08 1.11
CA TRP A 45 7.89 -15.23 2.30
C TRP A 45 6.63 -14.34 2.30
N ILE A 46 5.99 -14.13 1.14
CA ILE A 46 4.74 -13.34 1.04
C ILE A 46 3.60 -13.95 1.87
N LYS A 47 3.59 -15.27 2.04
CA LYS A 47 2.59 -15.98 2.88
C LYS A 47 2.59 -15.53 4.34
N GLU A 48 3.72 -15.06 4.81
CA GLU A 48 3.91 -14.62 6.20
C GLU A 48 3.63 -13.12 6.40
N LEU A 49 3.21 -12.44 5.33
CA LEU A 49 2.85 -11.02 5.40
C LEU A 49 1.48 -10.83 6.04
N SER A 50 1.41 -9.78 6.82
CA SER A 50 0.15 -9.26 7.34
C SER A 50 0.23 -7.74 7.49
N ILE A 51 -0.93 -7.09 7.55
CA ILE A 51 -1.05 -5.67 7.89
C ILE A 51 -1.85 -5.52 9.18
N LYS A 52 -1.40 -4.62 10.05
CA LYS A 52 -2.07 -4.29 11.30
C LYS A 52 -2.26 -2.79 11.43
N TYR A 53 -3.43 -2.39 11.85
CA TYR A 53 -3.72 -1.00 12.19
C TYR A 53 -3.35 -0.70 13.63
N ASP A 54 -2.58 0.37 13.83
CA ASP A 54 -2.29 0.96 15.14
C ASP A 54 -3.12 2.23 15.30
N ARG A 55 -3.88 2.33 16.36
CA ARG A 55 -4.74 3.49 16.67
C ARG A 55 -3.95 4.77 17.00
N GLY A 56 -2.65 4.65 17.30
CA GLY A 56 -1.80 5.76 17.75
C GLY A 56 -1.93 6.10 19.23
N TYR A 57 -2.54 5.23 20.02
CA TYR A 57 -2.60 5.30 21.47
C TYR A 57 -2.77 3.93 22.12
N ASN A 58 -2.24 3.79 23.33
CA ASN A 58 -2.31 2.54 24.06
C ASN A 58 -3.69 2.30 24.64
N GLY A 59 -4.19 1.09 24.47
CA GLY A 59 -5.16 0.54 25.34
C GLY A 59 -6.51 0.18 24.78
N LEU A 60 -7.18 -0.55 25.63
CA LEU A 60 -8.57 -0.99 25.59
C LEU A 60 -9.53 0.16 25.98
N SER A 61 -9.00 1.36 26.24
CA SER A 61 -9.71 2.51 26.76
C SER A 61 -10.43 3.26 25.63
N ASN A 62 -11.55 3.89 25.95
CA ASN A 62 -12.17 4.86 25.08
C ASN A 62 -11.23 6.05 24.87
N TYR A 63 -11.33 6.72 23.74
CA TYR A 63 -10.47 7.86 23.44
C TYR A 63 -10.62 9.01 24.46
N SER A 64 -11.81 9.17 25.07
CA SER A 64 -12.04 10.12 26.15
C SER A 64 -11.15 9.88 27.39
N ASP A 65 -10.91 8.60 27.73
CA ASP A 65 -10.02 8.25 28.84
C ASP A 65 -8.57 8.60 28.53
N VAL A 66 -8.17 8.42 27.27
CA VAL A 66 -6.83 8.77 26.78
C VAL A 66 -6.61 10.27 26.86
N LEU A 67 -7.56 11.08 26.41
CA LEU A 67 -7.51 12.55 26.49
C LEU A 67 -7.45 13.01 27.95
N SER A 68 -8.31 12.47 28.80
CA SER A 68 -8.34 12.83 30.23
C SER A 68 -7.03 12.50 30.93
N LYS A 69 -6.47 11.32 30.67
CA LYS A 69 -5.21 10.87 31.27
C LYS A 69 -4.01 11.71 30.85
N ASN A 70 -3.99 12.17 29.62
CA ASN A 70 -2.87 12.94 29.07
C ASN A 70 -3.08 14.46 29.18
N PHE A 71 -4.19 14.94 29.71
CA PHE A 71 -4.59 16.36 29.68
C PHE A 71 -3.52 17.30 30.21
N GLU A 72 -2.96 17.05 31.39
CA GLU A 72 -1.92 17.92 31.99
C GLU A 72 -0.66 17.96 31.13
N LYS A 73 -0.22 16.81 30.63
CA LYS A 73 0.94 16.68 29.73
C LYS A 73 0.72 17.42 28.42
N ASP A 74 -0.47 17.28 27.86
CA ASP A 74 -0.84 17.92 26.59
C ASP A 74 -0.94 19.44 26.73
N CYS A 75 -1.43 19.94 27.87
CA CYS A 75 -1.43 21.37 28.19
C CYS A 75 0.00 21.94 28.29
N ILE A 76 0.92 21.23 28.94
CA ILE A 76 2.33 21.66 29.05
C ILE A 76 2.99 21.67 27.67
N LEU A 77 2.80 20.63 26.88
CA LEU A 77 3.40 20.45 25.55
C LEU A 77 2.68 21.23 24.45
N LYS A 78 1.51 21.81 24.73
CA LYS A 78 0.62 22.52 23.80
C LYS A 78 0.27 21.68 22.56
N ARG A 79 0.16 20.38 22.72
CA ARG A 79 -0.22 19.44 21.67
C ARG A 79 -0.72 18.12 22.27
N THR A 80 -1.66 17.47 21.59
CA THR A 80 -2.10 16.13 21.93
C THR A 80 -0.95 15.12 21.74
N THR A 81 -0.61 14.37 22.79
CA THR A 81 0.53 13.44 22.76
C THR A 81 0.16 12.02 22.35
N GLU A 82 -1.09 11.62 22.51
CA GLU A 82 -1.62 10.31 22.09
C GLU A 82 -2.95 10.49 21.38
N GLY A 83 -3.15 9.75 20.28
CA GLY A 83 -4.42 9.81 19.56
C GLY A 83 -4.32 9.45 18.08
N PRO A 84 -5.45 9.55 17.35
CA PRO A 84 -5.58 9.12 15.95
C PRO A 84 -4.57 9.79 14.99
N HIS A 85 -3.99 10.93 15.33
CA HIS A 85 -2.96 11.59 14.52
C HIS A 85 -1.63 10.82 14.49
N LYS A 86 -1.42 9.87 15.42
CA LYS A 86 -0.26 8.97 15.46
C LYS A 86 -0.54 7.58 14.88
N ARG A 87 -1.74 7.38 14.34
CA ARG A 87 -2.11 6.10 13.73
C ARG A 87 -1.13 5.68 12.64
N SER A 88 -0.94 4.38 12.50
CA SER A 88 -0.13 3.81 11.44
C SER A 88 -0.71 2.48 10.93
N PHE A 89 -0.32 2.12 9.71
CA PHE A 89 -0.51 0.79 9.16
C PHE A 89 0.85 0.10 9.16
N ASN A 90 0.99 -0.92 9.97
CA ASN A 90 2.23 -1.65 10.13
C ASN A 90 2.19 -2.92 9.27
N ILE A 91 3.10 -3.03 8.33
CA ILE A 91 3.28 -4.24 7.53
C ILE A 91 4.22 -5.15 8.31
N LEU A 92 3.77 -6.36 8.59
CA LEU A 92 4.49 -7.33 9.40
C LEU A 92 4.85 -8.55 8.56
N LEU A 93 6.05 -9.09 8.80
CA LEU A 93 6.51 -10.39 8.36
C LEU A 93 6.75 -11.26 9.59
N ASN A 94 6.02 -12.36 9.75
CA ASN A 94 6.10 -13.20 10.97
C ASN A 94 5.93 -12.40 12.27
N ASN A 95 5.02 -11.42 12.30
CA ASN A 95 4.76 -10.52 13.43
C ASN A 95 5.91 -9.53 13.77
N THR A 96 6.93 -9.42 12.93
CA THR A 96 8.00 -8.43 13.04
C THR A 96 7.81 -7.37 11.98
N ASP A 97 8.24 -6.13 12.23
CA ASP A 97 8.14 -5.06 11.24
C ASP A 97 8.87 -5.46 9.93
N ALA A 98 8.14 -5.41 8.83
CA ALA A 98 8.66 -5.82 7.54
C ALA A 98 9.80 -4.92 7.06
N SER A 99 9.86 -3.67 7.47
CA SER A 99 10.93 -2.74 7.12
C SER A 99 12.28 -3.12 7.73
N GLU A 100 12.28 -3.82 8.86
CA GLU A 100 13.50 -4.27 9.55
C GLU A 100 14.03 -5.61 9.02
N THR A 101 13.14 -6.42 8.42
CA THR A 101 13.43 -7.81 8.05
C THR A 101 13.64 -8.01 6.56
N LEU A 102 12.99 -7.21 5.73
CA LEU A 102 13.00 -7.37 4.28
C LEU A 102 14.06 -6.52 3.59
N SER A 103 14.66 -7.11 2.56
CA SER A 103 15.55 -6.38 1.65
C SER A 103 14.79 -5.30 0.89
N ARG A 104 15.50 -4.29 0.36
CA ARG A 104 14.91 -3.21 -0.45
C ARG A 104 14.11 -3.74 -1.65
N GLY A 105 14.62 -4.78 -2.34
CA GLY A 105 13.91 -5.41 -3.45
C GLY A 105 12.61 -6.07 -3.01
N GLN A 106 12.59 -6.74 -1.86
CA GLN A 106 11.37 -7.33 -1.30
C GLN A 106 10.36 -6.26 -0.89
N GLN A 107 10.81 -5.14 -0.30
CA GLN A 107 9.93 -4.01 0.05
C GLN A 107 9.27 -3.40 -1.20
N LYS A 108 9.99 -3.32 -2.34
CA LYS A 108 9.42 -2.88 -3.61
C LYS A 108 8.33 -3.83 -4.12
N ILE A 109 8.56 -5.14 -4.04
CA ILE A 109 7.55 -6.16 -4.41
C ILE A 109 6.28 -5.99 -3.56
N ILE A 110 6.43 -5.81 -2.25
CA ILE A 110 5.30 -5.54 -1.35
C ILE A 110 4.55 -4.29 -1.77
N SER A 111 5.25 -3.20 -2.04
CA SER A 111 4.61 -1.94 -2.47
C SER A 111 3.72 -2.16 -3.70
N ILE A 112 4.22 -2.88 -4.69
CA ILE A 112 3.46 -3.19 -5.91
C ILE A 112 2.24 -4.07 -5.58
N ILE A 113 2.40 -5.13 -4.80
CA ILE A 113 1.30 -6.01 -4.38
C ILE A 113 0.21 -5.21 -3.66
N PHE A 114 0.58 -4.30 -2.74
CA PHE A 114 -0.39 -3.46 -2.03
C PHE A 114 -1.13 -2.51 -2.97
N HIS A 115 -0.47 -1.91 -3.97
CA HIS A 115 -1.15 -1.08 -4.98
C HIS A 115 -2.12 -1.89 -5.84
N LEU A 116 -1.77 -3.12 -6.20
CA LEU A 116 -2.67 -4.00 -6.92
C LEU A 116 -3.86 -4.44 -6.06
N ILE A 117 -3.66 -4.77 -4.79
CA ILE A 117 -4.76 -5.06 -3.84
C ILE A 117 -5.65 -3.83 -3.67
N GLN A 118 -5.07 -2.64 -3.52
CA GLN A 118 -5.83 -1.40 -3.42
C GLN A 118 -6.72 -1.18 -4.65
N ARG A 119 -6.20 -1.43 -5.84
CA ARG A 119 -6.98 -1.39 -7.09
C ARG A 119 -8.18 -2.33 -7.04
N GLU A 120 -7.99 -3.59 -6.64
CA GLU A 120 -9.09 -4.56 -6.54
C GLU A 120 -10.15 -4.10 -5.52
N ILE A 121 -9.73 -3.58 -4.38
CA ILE A 121 -10.64 -3.03 -3.36
C ILE A 121 -11.44 -1.85 -3.92
N ILE A 122 -10.82 -0.96 -4.69
CA ILE A 122 -11.52 0.19 -5.30
C ILE A 122 -12.57 -0.31 -6.29
N ILE A 123 -12.24 -1.26 -7.16
CA ILE A 123 -13.17 -1.83 -8.14
C ILE A 123 -14.39 -2.42 -7.44
N GLU A 124 -14.18 -3.23 -6.40
CA GLU A 124 -15.28 -3.86 -5.65
C GLU A 124 -16.24 -2.84 -5.00
N HIS A 125 -15.70 -1.72 -4.52
CA HIS A 125 -16.52 -0.73 -3.79
C HIS A 125 -17.15 0.34 -4.69
N THR A 126 -16.54 0.66 -5.82
CA THR A 126 -16.94 1.81 -6.62
C THR A 126 -17.39 1.45 -8.03
N ASN A 127 -17.15 0.22 -8.48
CA ASN A 127 -17.27 -0.20 -9.88
C ASN A 127 -16.42 0.64 -10.86
N LEU A 128 -15.48 1.44 -10.37
CA LEU A 128 -14.54 2.19 -11.19
C LEU A 128 -13.31 1.32 -11.43
N THR A 129 -12.77 1.38 -12.64
CA THR A 129 -11.53 0.67 -13.00
C THR A 129 -10.36 1.66 -13.02
N PRO A 130 -9.54 1.73 -11.96
CA PRO A 130 -8.40 2.63 -11.90
C PRO A 130 -7.34 2.26 -12.96
N ILE A 131 -6.73 3.29 -13.57
CA ILE A 131 -5.54 3.14 -14.39
C ILE A 131 -4.33 3.05 -13.45
N LEU A 132 -3.47 2.08 -13.67
CA LEU A 132 -2.25 1.90 -12.91
C LEU A 132 -1.11 2.70 -13.55
N LEU A 133 -0.44 3.54 -12.79
CA LEU A 133 0.74 4.27 -13.21
C LEU A 133 1.96 3.72 -12.47
N MET A 134 3.00 3.34 -13.20
CA MET A 134 4.23 2.78 -12.64
C MET A 134 5.44 3.47 -13.26
N ASP A 135 6.25 4.07 -12.41
CA ASP A 135 7.47 4.76 -12.85
C ASP A 135 8.70 3.86 -12.66
N ASP A 136 9.59 3.89 -13.64
CA ASP A 136 10.89 3.18 -13.68
C ASP A 136 10.87 1.72 -13.18
N ILE A 137 9.97 0.93 -13.75
CA ILE A 137 9.79 -0.47 -13.32
C ILE A 137 11.06 -1.33 -13.43
N SER A 138 11.97 -0.96 -14.34
CA SER A 138 13.23 -1.67 -14.57
C SER A 138 14.23 -1.52 -13.41
N SER A 139 14.15 -0.44 -12.64
CA SER A 139 14.95 -0.26 -11.43
C SER A 139 14.27 -0.82 -10.17
N GLU A 140 12.97 -1.04 -10.25
CA GLU A 140 12.17 -1.44 -9.10
C GLU A 140 12.12 -2.96 -8.93
N LEU A 141 12.07 -3.75 -10.02
CA LEU A 141 11.92 -5.19 -10.00
C LEU A 141 13.01 -5.90 -10.80
N ASP A 142 13.40 -7.08 -10.34
CA ASP A 142 14.15 -8.02 -11.18
C ASP A 142 13.27 -8.56 -12.33
N LYS A 143 13.91 -9.09 -13.36
CA LYS A 143 13.27 -9.54 -14.60
C LYS A 143 12.13 -10.54 -14.36
N GLU A 144 12.27 -11.46 -13.39
CA GLU A 144 11.27 -12.50 -13.14
C GLU A 144 10.05 -11.92 -12.44
N ASN A 145 10.24 -11.08 -11.41
CA ASN A 145 9.12 -10.40 -10.74
C ASN A 145 8.41 -9.41 -11.68
N ALA A 146 9.15 -8.71 -12.56
CA ALA A 146 8.55 -7.88 -13.60
C ALA A 146 7.69 -8.70 -14.57
N ASN A 147 8.14 -9.87 -15.00
CA ASN A 147 7.37 -10.77 -15.85
C ASN A 147 6.12 -11.32 -15.15
N LEU A 148 6.20 -11.68 -13.87
CA LEU A 148 5.03 -12.12 -13.09
C LEU A 148 3.98 -11.01 -13.03
N MET A 149 4.42 -9.79 -12.75
CA MET A 149 3.54 -8.62 -12.73
C MET A 149 2.89 -8.38 -14.10
N LEU A 150 3.67 -8.36 -15.17
CA LEU A 150 3.15 -8.14 -16.53
C LEU A 150 2.12 -9.20 -16.93
N LYS A 151 2.41 -10.47 -16.67
CA LYS A 151 1.44 -11.56 -16.91
C LYS A 151 0.13 -11.32 -16.15
N TYR A 152 0.22 -10.89 -14.89
CA TYR A 152 -0.98 -10.56 -14.13
C TYR A 152 -1.77 -9.41 -14.76
N LEU A 153 -1.09 -8.31 -15.11
CA LEU A 153 -1.72 -7.12 -15.69
C LEU A 153 -2.42 -7.45 -17.03
N ILE A 154 -1.77 -8.19 -17.91
CA ILE A 154 -2.31 -8.60 -19.22
C ILE A 154 -3.49 -9.53 -19.03
N ASN A 155 -3.35 -10.61 -18.24
CA ASN A 155 -4.39 -11.61 -18.03
C ASN A 155 -5.67 -11.03 -17.40
N ASN A 156 -5.54 -9.96 -16.63
CA ASN A 156 -6.67 -9.27 -15.98
C ASN A 156 -7.07 -7.97 -16.69
N SER A 157 -6.56 -7.74 -17.90
CA SER A 157 -6.86 -6.54 -18.72
C SER A 157 -6.71 -5.22 -17.95
N VAL A 158 -5.65 -5.14 -17.14
CA VAL A 158 -5.38 -3.94 -16.32
C VAL A 158 -4.78 -2.86 -17.21
N GLN A 159 -5.52 -1.77 -17.41
CA GLN A 159 -4.96 -0.61 -18.10
C GLN A 159 -3.82 0.00 -17.28
N THR A 160 -2.61 -0.01 -17.84
CA THR A 160 -1.40 0.41 -17.14
C THR A 160 -0.55 1.29 -18.03
N ILE A 161 0.03 2.34 -17.47
CA ILE A 161 1.06 3.17 -18.12
C ILE A 161 2.32 3.00 -17.28
N MET A 162 3.40 2.56 -17.94
CA MET A 162 4.68 2.27 -17.28
C MET A 162 5.81 3.01 -17.98
N THR A 163 6.79 3.47 -17.19
CA THR A 163 8.07 3.92 -17.71
C THR A 163 9.17 2.92 -17.40
N SER A 164 10.19 2.86 -18.24
CA SER A 164 11.34 1.99 -18.06
C SER A 164 12.55 2.49 -18.85
N ILE A 165 13.73 2.35 -18.31
CA ILE A 165 14.98 2.64 -19.02
C ILE A 165 15.35 1.52 -20.01
N SER A 166 14.87 0.29 -19.78
CA SER A 166 15.21 -0.88 -20.58
C SER A 166 13.98 -1.56 -21.17
N PHE A 167 14.00 -1.79 -22.47
CA PHE A 167 12.95 -2.53 -23.19
C PHE A 167 13.03 -4.05 -23.04
N SER A 168 14.14 -4.58 -22.56
CA SER A 168 14.40 -6.03 -22.52
C SER A 168 13.38 -6.84 -21.71
N HIS A 169 12.64 -6.19 -20.81
CA HIS A 169 11.61 -6.81 -19.98
C HIS A 169 10.25 -6.93 -20.65
N PHE A 170 10.03 -6.17 -21.74
CA PHE A 170 8.72 -6.01 -22.38
C PHE A 170 8.67 -6.54 -23.80
N ALA A 171 9.81 -6.84 -24.42
CA ALA A 171 9.96 -7.17 -25.84
C ALA A 171 9.16 -8.41 -26.28
N ASP A 172 8.86 -9.31 -25.36
CA ASP A 172 8.20 -10.60 -25.66
C ASP A 172 6.67 -10.57 -25.50
N HIS A 173 6.07 -9.38 -25.23
CA HIS A 173 4.63 -9.23 -24.99
C HIS A 173 3.92 -8.48 -26.13
N ASN A 174 3.07 -9.17 -26.88
CA ASN A 174 2.31 -8.61 -28.01
C ASN A 174 1.19 -7.63 -27.58
N ASP A 175 0.78 -7.65 -26.33
CA ASP A 175 -0.30 -6.83 -25.78
C ASP A 175 0.21 -5.51 -25.17
N VAL A 176 1.46 -5.15 -25.44
CA VAL A 176 2.10 -3.94 -24.92
C VAL A 176 2.38 -2.97 -26.06
N ALA A 177 1.82 -1.75 -25.99
CA ALA A 177 2.22 -0.65 -26.87
C ALA A 177 3.49 0.02 -26.30
N LEU A 178 4.54 0.09 -27.12
CA LEU A 178 5.81 0.69 -26.75
C LEU A 178 5.96 2.07 -27.37
N PHE A 179 6.34 3.04 -26.56
CA PHE A 179 6.63 4.39 -26.96
C PHE A 179 8.07 4.73 -26.58
N HIS A 180 8.89 5.08 -27.53
CA HIS A 180 10.26 5.51 -27.29
C HIS A 180 10.32 7.02 -27.12
N VAL A 181 10.89 7.50 -26.01
CA VAL A 181 11.05 8.93 -25.75
C VAL A 181 12.51 9.30 -25.89
N GLU A 182 12.82 10.15 -26.87
CA GLU A 182 14.15 10.69 -27.10
C GLU A 182 14.19 12.18 -26.72
N HIS A 183 15.25 12.58 -26.03
CA HIS A 183 15.50 13.99 -25.71
C HIS A 183 16.71 14.49 -26.48
N ASN A 184 16.55 15.55 -27.27
CA ASN A 184 17.61 16.13 -28.11
C ASN A 184 18.30 17.36 -27.50
N GLY A 185 18.05 17.63 -26.21
CA GLY A 185 18.59 18.78 -25.48
C GLY A 185 17.66 20.00 -25.40
N GLU A 186 16.68 20.09 -26.32
CA GLU A 186 15.69 21.20 -26.36
C GLU A 186 14.26 20.69 -26.12
N CYS A 187 13.91 19.55 -26.71
CA CYS A 187 12.58 18.96 -26.57
C CYS A 187 12.65 17.43 -26.51
N SER A 188 11.57 16.83 -25.99
CA SER A 188 11.38 15.37 -25.98
C SER A 188 10.46 14.98 -27.14
N ASN A 189 10.84 13.95 -27.90
CA ASN A 189 10.08 13.38 -29.00
C ASN A 189 9.64 11.97 -28.63
N VAL A 190 8.39 11.65 -28.94
CA VAL A 190 7.80 10.31 -28.76
C VAL A 190 7.73 9.64 -30.13
N LYS A 191 8.24 8.41 -30.23
CA LYS A 191 8.21 7.58 -31.45
C LYS A 191 7.46 6.30 -31.18
#